data_2a62c0181a19720b5b1615e12d4841be
#
_entry.id   2a62c0181a19720b5b1615e12d4841be
#
_cell.length_a   1.000
_cell.length_b   1.000
_cell.length_c   1.000
_cell.angle_alpha   90.00
_cell.angle_beta   90.00
_cell.angle_gamma   90.00
#
_symmetry.space_group_name_H-M   'P 1'
#
loop_
_entity.id
_entity.type
_entity.pdbx_description
1 polymer ?
#
loop_
_entity_poly.entity_id
_entity_poly.type
_entity_poly.pdbx_seq_one_letter_code
_entity_poly.pdbx_strand_id
1 'polypeptide(L)'
;MTSDDRGLPSPPATRDVPALDGTPIGTVACPGDDPSEFEFIAPGDQGLRTGEFVAYNATVAGEQEAILARVTNTTEERGLPGEFLANPDVDPTEVAGALGVPTEDTELSRFTARTIGYFDEQISTFTNPRIQPQPGTRLQLAAHTYLEAVLPSADWDSGSGTAHLGWLLNRPHGAANVHIPIDKFAATHLAILASTGSGKSYTASVLIEEMMRPASRAAMLVFDPHAEYDTLPEMRRDEHSHAFEGEDGYRPEVEIITPDEITIPIPDLTYSDLLALLDGPSDRMRYVLNEAWRDLTDESNHITPQDIINKCEDVEGERSGTVDALAWRLNKSLNRDLFVPAARDDLTDLVAPGQVTVLKLNRLSQSDQQMLAAALLRKLYEAREAATRGEDDAIDHPVFSLFEEGHRFAPDGEARSLGILRRILSEGRKFGFGVGIISQRPSKIDPDVLSQCGTQIIMQIQNPNDQQAIRTSVESAGEDVLDELPGLTPGQAVVAGDAMNTPVLVNVRERHTEHGADSPEATKEWKTAHDRIENEPAGVTNAYDDDGDVDETPL
;
A
#
# COMPACT_ATOMS: atom_id res chain seq x y z
N MET A 1 41.04 25.61 -24.29
CA MET A 1 39.73 26.09 -24.75
C MET A 1 38.99 24.85 -25.24
N THR A 2 38.33 24.15 -24.37
CA THR A 2 37.42 23.02 -24.69
C THR A 2 36.10 23.43 -24.10
N SER A 3 35.16 23.71 -25.01
CA SER A 3 33.77 24.05 -24.68
C SER A 3 33.08 22.86 -24.02
N ASP A 4 32.66 23.06 -22.80
CA ASP A 4 31.85 22.18 -21.99
C ASP A 4 30.43 22.23 -22.55
N ASP A 5 30.13 21.33 -23.48
CA ASP A 5 28.79 21.14 -24.07
C ASP A 5 27.99 20.25 -23.12
N ARG A 6 27.53 20.83 -22.03
CA ARG A 6 26.48 20.19 -21.20
C ARG A 6 25.19 20.30 -21.96
N GLY A 7 24.89 19.25 -22.72
CA GLY A 7 23.59 19.12 -23.37
C GLY A 7 22.46 19.36 -22.39
N LEU A 8 21.61 20.33 -22.71
CA LEU A 8 20.32 20.50 -22.04
C LEU A 8 19.59 19.13 -22.08
N PRO A 9 18.96 18.71 -21.01
CA PRO A 9 18.15 17.50 -21.04
C PRO A 9 17.17 17.62 -22.21
N SER A 10 17.02 16.53 -22.98
CA SER A 10 16.05 16.46 -24.06
C SER A 10 14.67 16.87 -23.49
N PRO A 11 13.89 17.67 -24.23
CA PRO A 11 12.53 18.00 -23.79
C PRO A 11 11.79 16.66 -23.53
N PRO A 12 10.99 16.60 -22.45
CA PRO A 12 10.18 15.41 -22.17
C PRO A 12 9.32 15.11 -23.42
N ALA A 13 9.09 13.82 -23.68
CA ALA A 13 8.22 13.39 -24.77
C ALA A 13 6.86 14.09 -24.63
N THR A 14 6.36 14.65 -25.72
CA THR A 14 5.04 15.27 -25.74
C THR A 14 3.99 14.19 -25.50
N ARG A 15 3.23 14.35 -24.42
CA ARG A 15 2.12 13.44 -24.10
C ARG A 15 1.01 13.68 -25.14
N ASP A 16 0.57 12.62 -25.82
CA ASP A 16 -0.56 12.69 -26.73
C ASP A 16 -1.86 12.64 -25.93
N VAL A 17 -2.42 13.82 -25.62
CA VAL A 17 -3.70 13.94 -24.90
C VAL A 17 -4.83 13.98 -25.92
N PRO A 18 -5.74 13.00 -25.94
CA PRO A 18 -6.86 12.99 -26.88
C PRO A 18 -7.75 14.21 -26.74
N ALA A 19 -8.26 14.73 -27.87
CA ALA A 19 -9.24 15.79 -27.88
C ALA A 19 -10.54 15.33 -27.14
N LEU A 20 -11.29 16.31 -26.58
CA LEU A 20 -12.58 16.03 -25.99
C LEU A 20 -13.60 15.66 -27.09
N ASP A 21 -13.94 14.36 -27.12
CA ASP A 21 -14.90 13.76 -28.07
C ASP A 21 -16.19 13.30 -27.37
N GLY A 22 -16.42 13.79 -26.16
CA GLY A 22 -17.52 13.37 -25.30
C GLY A 22 -18.89 13.88 -25.73
N THR A 23 -19.96 13.15 -25.37
CA THR A 23 -21.34 13.61 -25.54
C THR A 23 -21.61 14.79 -24.62
N PRO A 24 -22.17 15.92 -25.12
CA PRO A 24 -22.60 17.02 -24.27
C PRO A 24 -23.64 16.55 -23.25
N ILE A 25 -23.40 16.84 -21.97
CA ILE A 25 -24.26 16.40 -20.85
C ILE A 25 -25.00 17.56 -20.19
N GLY A 26 -24.53 18.79 -20.34
CA GLY A 26 -25.13 19.93 -19.66
C GLY A 26 -24.42 21.23 -19.99
N THR A 27 -24.82 22.27 -19.26
CA THR A 27 -24.31 23.65 -19.46
C THR A 27 -24.08 24.30 -18.10
N VAL A 28 -22.97 25.02 -17.99
CA VAL A 28 -22.64 25.82 -16.80
C VAL A 28 -23.71 26.85 -16.53
N ALA A 29 -24.26 26.84 -15.34
CA ALA A 29 -25.31 27.77 -14.89
C ALA A 29 -24.71 29.03 -14.23
N CYS A 30 -23.86 28.81 -13.24
CA CYS A 30 -23.22 29.90 -12.49
C CYS A 30 -21.86 29.47 -11.91
N PRO A 31 -21.01 30.44 -11.53
CA PRO A 31 -19.86 30.17 -10.69
C PRO A 31 -20.30 29.62 -9.33
N GLY A 32 -19.51 28.74 -8.73
CA GLY A 32 -19.69 28.24 -7.36
C GLY A 32 -19.24 29.29 -6.31
N ASP A 33 -19.46 28.94 -5.04
CA ASP A 33 -19.03 29.76 -3.91
C ASP A 33 -17.49 29.78 -3.75
N ASP A 34 -16.84 28.66 -4.10
CA ASP A 34 -15.38 28.54 -4.15
C ASP A 34 -14.86 28.88 -5.57
N PRO A 35 -13.73 29.61 -5.71
CA PRO A 35 -13.13 29.91 -7.03
C PRO A 35 -12.82 28.70 -7.91
N SER A 36 -12.71 27.52 -7.33
CA SER A 36 -12.49 26.25 -8.07
C SER A 36 -13.79 25.54 -8.42
N GLU A 37 -14.94 25.97 -7.89
CA GLU A 37 -16.24 25.30 -8.07
C GLU A 37 -17.14 26.06 -9.05
N PHE A 38 -18.00 25.31 -9.71
CA PHE A 38 -19.04 25.84 -10.57
C PHE A 38 -20.27 24.94 -10.53
N GLU A 39 -21.42 25.53 -10.84
CA GLU A 39 -22.67 24.80 -10.96
C GLU A 39 -23.07 24.63 -12.43
N PHE A 40 -23.58 23.47 -12.76
CA PHE A 40 -24.14 23.19 -14.08
C PHE A 40 -25.46 22.46 -14.00
N ILE A 41 -26.25 22.57 -15.05
CA ILE A 41 -27.54 21.92 -15.18
C ILE A 41 -27.43 20.85 -16.27
N ALA A 42 -27.90 19.65 -15.96
CA ALA A 42 -27.99 18.54 -16.89
C ALA A 42 -29.35 17.83 -16.72
N PRO A 43 -29.83 17.11 -17.75
CA PRO A 43 -30.99 16.22 -17.63
C PRO A 43 -30.73 15.14 -16.56
N GLY A 44 -31.73 14.85 -15.72
CA GLY A 44 -31.61 13.91 -14.61
C GLY A 44 -31.42 12.44 -15.03
N ASP A 45 -31.77 12.12 -16.27
CA ASP A 45 -31.62 10.78 -16.87
C ASP A 45 -30.17 10.46 -17.33
N GLN A 46 -29.26 11.43 -17.29
CA GLN A 46 -27.86 11.24 -17.72
C GLN A 46 -27.05 10.32 -16.80
N GLY A 47 -27.58 9.93 -15.65
CA GLY A 47 -26.91 9.00 -14.74
C GLY A 47 -25.61 9.52 -14.13
N LEU A 48 -25.40 10.85 -14.13
CA LEU A 48 -24.25 11.48 -13.48
C LEU A 48 -24.27 11.25 -11.98
N ARG A 49 -23.13 10.90 -11.42
CA ARG A 49 -22.96 10.62 -9.99
C ARG A 49 -21.89 11.51 -9.38
N THR A 50 -21.93 11.68 -8.08
CA THR A 50 -20.80 12.26 -7.32
C THR A 50 -19.53 11.45 -7.62
N GLY A 51 -18.40 12.14 -7.78
CA GLY A 51 -17.14 11.54 -8.16
C GLY A 51 -16.95 11.32 -9.67
N GLU A 52 -17.97 11.62 -10.51
CA GLU A 52 -17.87 11.51 -11.97
C GLU A 52 -17.03 12.63 -12.57
N PHE A 53 -16.33 12.34 -13.65
CA PHE A 53 -15.48 13.29 -14.35
C PHE A 53 -16.19 13.87 -15.56
N VAL A 54 -16.20 15.21 -15.60
CA VAL A 54 -16.71 16.01 -16.70
C VAL A 54 -15.59 16.89 -17.25
N ALA A 55 -15.72 17.32 -18.49
CA ALA A 55 -14.72 18.16 -19.12
C ALA A 55 -15.36 19.28 -19.95
N TYR A 56 -14.64 20.37 -20.10
CA TYR A 56 -15.03 21.51 -20.94
C TYR A 56 -13.81 22.16 -21.59
N ASN A 57 -14.02 22.84 -22.72
CA ASN A 57 -12.98 23.59 -23.35
C ASN A 57 -12.95 25.04 -22.81
N ALA A 58 -11.76 25.52 -22.50
CA ALA A 58 -11.52 26.90 -22.11
C ALA A 58 -10.26 27.47 -22.77
N THR A 59 -10.20 28.79 -22.93
CA THR A 59 -9.00 29.47 -23.44
C THR A 59 -8.06 29.76 -22.28
N VAL A 60 -6.91 29.09 -22.23
CA VAL A 60 -5.85 29.30 -21.24
C VAL A 60 -4.62 29.84 -21.99
N ALA A 61 -4.08 30.96 -21.56
CA ALA A 61 -2.92 31.62 -22.19
C ALA A 61 -3.04 31.84 -23.71
N GLY A 62 -4.27 31.82 -24.25
CA GLY A 62 -4.54 32.03 -25.69
C GLY A 62 -4.76 30.75 -26.49
N GLU A 63 -4.60 29.62 -25.90
CA GLU A 63 -4.82 28.28 -26.49
C GLU A 63 -6.11 27.66 -25.95
N GLN A 64 -6.72 26.76 -26.74
CA GLN A 64 -7.93 26.03 -26.33
C GLN A 64 -7.51 24.76 -25.62
N GLU A 65 -7.82 24.70 -24.32
CA GLU A 65 -7.45 23.58 -23.47
C GLU A 65 -8.67 22.80 -23.00
N ALA A 66 -8.49 21.49 -22.86
CA ALA A 66 -9.46 20.58 -22.31
C ALA A 66 -9.33 20.53 -20.78
N ILE A 67 -10.26 21.15 -20.08
CA ILE A 67 -10.22 21.24 -18.62
C ILE A 67 -11.05 20.11 -18.00
N LEU A 68 -10.42 19.34 -17.12
CA LEU A 68 -11.05 18.30 -16.32
C LEU A 68 -11.68 18.88 -15.06
N ALA A 69 -12.89 18.45 -14.75
CA ALA A 69 -13.58 18.75 -13.49
C ALA A 69 -14.24 17.49 -12.94
N ARG A 70 -14.49 17.47 -11.63
CA ARG A 70 -15.16 16.36 -10.95
C ARG A 70 -16.45 16.84 -10.30
N VAL A 71 -17.51 16.07 -10.44
CA VAL A 71 -18.79 16.30 -9.78
C VAL A 71 -18.64 16.03 -8.29
N THR A 72 -18.92 17.03 -7.46
CA THR A 72 -18.78 16.96 -6.00
C THR A 72 -20.12 16.83 -5.29
N ASN A 73 -21.19 17.35 -5.88
CA ASN A 73 -22.54 17.30 -5.29
C ASN A 73 -23.62 17.27 -6.38
N THR A 74 -24.77 16.75 -6.03
CA THR A 74 -25.96 16.71 -6.89
C THR A 74 -27.16 17.19 -6.09
N THR A 75 -27.88 18.16 -6.64
CA THR A 75 -29.13 18.66 -6.06
C THR A 75 -30.22 18.52 -7.11
N GLU A 76 -31.29 17.79 -6.80
CA GLU A 76 -32.44 17.72 -7.69
C GLU A 76 -33.10 19.11 -7.79
N GLU A 77 -33.20 19.62 -9.01
CA GLU A 77 -33.93 20.86 -9.29
C GLU A 77 -35.32 20.48 -9.80
N ARG A 78 -36.26 20.30 -8.89
CA ARG A 78 -37.66 20.03 -9.27
C ARG A 78 -38.36 21.36 -9.52
N GLY A 79 -38.93 21.51 -10.70
CA GLY A 79 -39.76 22.67 -11.06
C GLY A 79 -41.09 22.79 -10.31
N LEU A 80 -41.33 21.90 -9.33
CA LEU A 80 -42.50 21.90 -8.50
C LEU A 80 -42.19 22.40 -7.10
N PRO A 81 -43.06 23.32 -6.53
CA PRO A 81 -42.91 23.78 -5.16
C PRO A 81 -42.94 22.61 -4.16
N GLY A 82 -42.05 22.62 -3.16
CA GLY A 82 -41.90 21.55 -2.16
C GLY A 82 -43.18 21.21 -1.40
N GLU A 83 -44.15 22.16 -1.30
CA GLU A 83 -45.46 21.95 -0.68
C GLU A 83 -46.29 20.88 -1.41
N PHE A 84 -46.18 20.78 -2.74
CA PHE A 84 -46.88 19.76 -3.53
C PHE A 84 -46.19 18.39 -3.39
N LEU A 85 -44.87 18.37 -3.28
CA LEU A 85 -44.11 17.13 -3.12
C LEU A 85 -44.24 16.53 -1.71
N ALA A 86 -44.57 17.33 -0.72
CA ALA A 86 -44.78 16.90 0.66
C ALA A 86 -46.19 16.28 0.89
N ASN A 87 -47.09 16.41 -0.06
CA ASN A 87 -48.45 15.86 0.09
C ASN A 87 -48.57 14.48 -0.59
N PRO A 88 -48.70 13.38 0.17
CA PRO A 88 -48.78 12.04 -0.40
C PRO A 88 -50.04 11.76 -1.23
N ASP A 89 -51.04 12.60 -1.12
CA ASP A 89 -52.33 12.49 -1.86
C ASP A 89 -52.31 13.21 -3.21
N VAL A 90 -51.19 13.88 -3.55
CA VAL A 90 -51.03 14.63 -4.81
C VAL A 90 -50.05 13.87 -5.71
N ASP A 91 -50.53 13.47 -6.89
CA ASP A 91 -49.66 12.92 -7.93
C ASP A 91 -48.82 14.05 -8.54
N PRO A 92 -47.48 14.04 -8.37
CA PRO A 92 -46.60 15.07 -8.93
C PRO A 92 -46.73 15.22 -10.45
N THR A 93 -47.07 14.12 -11.15
CA THR A 93 -47.22 14.08 -12.61
C THR A 93 -48.46 14.84 -13.07
N GLU A 94 -49.58 14.72 -12.32
CA GLU A 94 -50.83 15.47 -12.61
C GLU A 94 -50.62 16.98 -12.40
N VAL A 95 -49.88 17.36 -11.33
CA VAL A 95 -49.62 18.77 -11.05
C VAL A 95 -48.70 19.37 -12.10
N ALA A 96 -47.63 18.66 -12.50
CA ALA A 96 -46.74 19.11 -13.56
C ALA A 96 -47.47 19.30 -14.89
N GLY A 97 -48.35 18.36 -15.26
CA GLY A 97 -49.21 18.49 -16.43
C GLY A 97 -50.16 19.68 -16.38
N ALA A 98 -50.76 19.97 -15.21
CA ALA A 98 -51.65 21.11 -15.00
C ALA A 98 -50.90 22.47 -15.05
N LEU A 99 -49.62 22.51 -14.69
CA LEU A 99 -48.76 23.66 -14.76
C LEU A 99 -48.10 23.84 -16.14
N GLY A 100 -48.34 22.92 -17.09
CA GLY A 100 -47.72 22.96 -18.42
C GLY A 100 -46.23 22.63 -18.41
N VAL A 101 -45.75 21.97 -17.35
CA VAL A 101 -44.38 21.46 -17.26
C VAL A 101 -44.38 20.11 -17.98
N PRO A 102 -43.52 19.89 -18.98
CA PRO A 102 -43.43 18.59 -19.67
C PRO A 102 -43.06 17.47 -18.68
N THR A 103 -43.89 16.45 -18.61
CA THR A 103 -43.76 15.35 -17.62
C THR A 103 -42.82 14.24 -18.07
N GLU A 104 -42.45 14.20 -19.33
CA GLU A 104 -41.69 13.07 -19.88
C GLU A 104 -40.20 13.35 -20.13
N ASP A 105 -39.72 14.61 -20.11
CA ASP A 105 -38.36 14.92 -20.59
C ASP A 105 -37.49 15.78 -19.68
N THR A 106 -37.89 16.23 -18.49
CA THR A 106 -37.08 17.22 -17.79
C THR A 106 -37.17 17.17 -16.28
N GLU A 107 -36.75 16.09 -15.67
CA GLU A 107 -36.12 16.20 -14.36
C GLU A 107 -34.73 16.80 -14.60
N LEU A 108 -34.61 18.10 -14.36
CA LEU A 108 -33.32 18.76 -14.41
C LEU A 108 -32.61 18.56 -13.06
N SER A 109 -31.35 18.22 -13.11
CA SER A 109 -30.51 18.13 -11.93
C SER A 109 -29.46 19.22 -11.99
N ARG A 110 -29.25 19.87 -10.85
CA ARG A 110 -28.17 20.81 -10.64
C ARG A 110 -27.01 20.08 -10.00
N PHE A 111 -25.86 20.17 -10.60
CA PHE A 111 -24.62 19.56 -10.15
C PHE A 111 -23.65 20.65 -9.76
N THR A 112 -22.91 20.42 -8.68
CA THR A 112 -21.71 21.17 -8.35
C THR A 112 -20.50 20.37 -8.82
N ALA A 113 -19.59 21.01 -9.53
CA ALA A 113 -18.35 20.39 -9.95
C ALA A 113 -17.16 21.28 -9.57
N ARG A 114 -16.03 20.62 -9.27
CA ARG A 114 -14.76 21.28 -8.97
C ARG A 114 -13.80 21.11 -10.14
N THR A 115 -13.26 22.22 -10.63
CA THR A 115 -12.20 22.24 -11.63
C THR A 115 -10.95 21.60 -11.05
N ILE A 116 -10.42 20.56 -11.70
CA ILE A 116 -9.21 19.84 -11.31
C ILE A 116 -8.02 20.46 -12.05
N GLY A 117 -8.02 20.40 -13.39
CA GLY A 117 -6.91 20.89 -14.18
C GLY A 117 -6.94 20.45 -15.63
N TYR A 118 -5.84 20.69 -16.30
CA TYR A 118 -5.55 20.26 -17.67
C TYR A 118 -4.08 19.88 -17.79
N PHE A 119 -3.73 19.14 -18.82
CA PHE A 119 -2.34 18.83 -19.10
C PHE A 119 -1.76 19.96 -19.96
N ASP A 120 -0.83 20.72 -19.41
CA ASP A 120 -0.12 21.79 -20.10
C ASP A 120 1.08 21.21 -20.85
N GLU A 121 0.98 21.17 -22.19
CA GLU A 121 2.03 20.59 -23.05
C GLU A 121 3.34 21.39 -22.98
N GLN A 122 3.30 22.68 -22.68
CA GLN A 122 4.51 23.52 -22.66
C GLN A 122 5.40 23.20 -21.48
N ILE A 123 4.82 22.87 -20.32
CA ILE A 123 5.53 22.49 -19.10
C ILE A 123 5.46 20.99 -18.82
N SER A 124 4.78 20.22 -19.69
CA SER A 124 4.59 18.75 -19.56
C SER A 124 4.10 18.33 -18.17
N THR A 125 3.12 19.07 -17.65
CA THR A 125 2.61 18.86 -16.29
C THR A 125 1.11 19.12 -16.24
N PHE A 126 0.41 18.32 -15.41
CA PHE A 126 -0.99 18.57 -15.11
C PHE A 126 -1.10 19.74 -14.12
N THR A 127 -1.86 20.78 -14.49
CA THR A 127 -1.95 22.02 -13.72
C THR A 127 -3.37 22.55 -13.66
N ASN A 128 -3.68 23.31 -12.60
CA ASN A 128 -4.98 23.96 -12.45
C ASN A 128 -4.96 25.32 -13.18
N PRO A 129 -5.90 25.57 -14.11
CA PRO A 129 -5.94 26.82 -14.89
C PRO A 129 -6.30 28.05 -14.04
N ARG A 130 -6.85 27.85 -12.82
CA ARG A 130 -7.35 28.90 -11.92
C ARG A 130 -8.39 29.81 -12.59
N ILE A 131 -9.14 29.26 -13.52
CA ILE A 131 -10.18 29.95 -14.26
C ILE A 131 -11.46 29.12 -14.12
N GLN A 132 -12.56 29.78 -13.73
CA GLN A 132 -13.87 29.15 -13.74
C GLN A 132 -14.47 29.17 -15.15
N PRO A 133 -15.24 28.12 -15.52
CA PRO A 133 -15.98 28.15 -16.77
C PRO A 133 -17.04 29.27 -16.76
N GLN A 134 -17.24 29.87 -17.90
CA GLN A 134 -18.28 30.92 -18.01
C GLN A 134 -19.68 30.33 -18.09
N PRO A 135 -20.73 31.01 -17.60
CA PRO A 135 -22.11 30.61 -17.81
C PRO A 135 -22.39 30.37 -19.31
N GLY A 136 -23.05 29.25 -19.60
CA GLY A 136 -23.31 28.83 -20.99
C GLY A 136 -22.21 27.93 -21.61
N THR A 137 -21.08 27.71 -20.91
CA THR A 137 -20.07 26.74 -21.35
C THR A 137 -20.68 25.34 -21.35
N ARG A 138 -20.49 24.62 -22.45
CA ARG A 138 -20.96 23.23 -22.61
C ARG A 138 -20.01 22.27 -21.89
N LEU A 139 -20.59 21.34 -21.16
CA LEU A 139 -19.89 20.26 -20.48
C LEU A 139 -20.11 18.95 -21.22
N GLN A 140 -19.09 18.12 -21.19
CA GLN A 140 -19.10 16.78 -21.77
C GLN A 140 -18.72 15.78 -20.68
N LEU A 141 -19.24 14.56 -20.75
CA LEU A 141 -18.71 13.47 -19.97
C LEU A 141 -17.28 13.18 -20.45
N ALA A 142 -16.30 13.21 -19.54
CA ALA A 142 -14.91 12.97 -19.93
C ALA A 142 -14.75 11.58 -20.56
N ALA A 143 -14.18 11.51 -21.77
CA ALA A 143 -13.99 10.24 -22.49
C ALA A 143 -13.01 9.33 -21.73
N HIS A 144 -13.17 8.01 -21.88
CA HIS A 144 -12.31 7.02 -21.20
C HIS A 144 -10.84 7.21 -21.60
N THR A 145 -10.57 7.37 -22.89
CA THR A 145 -9.21 7.59 -23.43
C THR A 145 -8.58 8.88 -22.91
N TYR A 146 -9.37 9.94 -22.73
CA TYR A 146 -8.90 11.18 -22.12
C TYR A 146 -8.54 10.97 -20.65
N LEU A 147 -9.38 10.28 -19.88
CA LEU A 147 -9.13 9.99 -18.47
C LEU A 147 -7.88 9.11 -18.27
N GLU A 148 -7.74 8.05 -19.08
CA GLU A 148 -6.55 7.18 -19.07
C GLU A 148 -5.26 7.95 -19.37
N ALA A 149 -5.35 8.97 -20.21
CA ALA A 149 -4.21 9.83 -20.54
C ALA A 149 -3.88 10.86 -19.44
N VAL A 150 -4.85 11.46 -18.74
CA VAL A 150 -4.61 12.61 -17.86
C VAL A 150 -4.61 12.28 -16.37
N LEU A 151 -5.19 11.17 -15.94
CA LEU A 151 -5.26 10.81 -14.52
C LEU A 151 -3.92 10.35 -13.93
N PRO A 152 -3.11 9.50 -14.58
CA PRO A 152 -1.79 9.14 -14.07
C PRO A 152 -0.86 10.35 -14.02
N SER A 153 0.01 10.43 -13.02
CA SER A 153 0.94 11.56 -12.87
C SER A 153 2.16 11.50 -13.81
N ALA A 154 2.37 10.38 -14.49
CA ALA A 154 3.41 10.19 -15.50
C ALA A 154 2.81 9.57 -16.76
N ASP A 155 3.52 9.73 -17.88
CA ASP A 155 3.14 9.11 -19.15
C ASP A 155 3.27 7.57 -19.03
N TRP A 156 2.15 6.87 -19.12
CA TRP A 156 2.08 5.42 -18.98
C TRP A 156 2.53 4.69 -20.27
N ASP A 157 2.55 5.37 -21.40
CA ASP A 157 2.95 4.81 -22.70
C ASP A 157 4.46 4.97 -22.98
N SER A 158 5.21 5.58 -22.07
CA SER A 158 6.66 5.85 -22.22
C SER A 158 7.56 4.62 -22.07
N GLY A 159 7.00 3.41 -21.91
CA GLY A 159 7.77 2.18 -21.69
C GLY A 159 8.28 2.00 -20.25
N SER A 160 7.98 2.91 -19.34
CA SER A 160 8.15 2.72 -17.91
C SER A 160 7.08 1.76 -17.39
N GLY A 161 7.42 0.92 -16.40
CA GLY A 161 6.48 0.00 -15.79
C GLY A 161 5.30 0.75 -15.16
N THR A 162 4.08 0.34 -15.51
CA THR A 162 2.85 0.80 -14.86
C THR A 162 2.10 -0.37 -14.28
N ALA A 163 1.45 -0.16 -13.14
CA ALA A 163 0.57 -1.13 -12.52
C ALA A 163 -0.88 -0.86 -12.93
N HIS A 164 -1.51 -1.80 -13.62
CA HIS A 164 -2.94 -1.77 -13.90
C HIS A 164 -3.72 -2.18 -12.65
N LEU A 165 -4.22 -1.19 -11.92
CA LEU A 165 -4.93 -1.43 -10.67
C LEU A 165 -6.38 -1.87 -10.89
N GLY A 166 -7.02 -1.40 -11.96
CA GLY A 166 -8.43 -1.67 -12.26
C GLY A 166 -9.05 -0.59 -13.15
N TRP A 167 -10.29 -0.21 -12.88
CA TRP A 167 -11.03 0.79 -13.66
C TRP A 167 -11.79 1.76 -12.74
N LEU A 168 -12.12 2.93 -13.25
CA LEU A 168 -12.86 3.95 -12.49
C LEU A 168 -14.22 3.42 -12.02
N LEU A 169 -14.54 3.68 -10.74
CA LEU A 169 -15.72 3.14 -10.05
C LEU A 169 -17.04 3.45 -10.77
N ASN A 170 -17.20 4.67 -11.28
CA ASN A 170 -18.46 5.13 -11.89
C ASN A 170 -18.57 4.77 -13.38
N ARG A 171 -17.64 3.97 -13.93
CA ARG A 171 -17.59 3.59 -15.33
C ARG A 171 -17.91 2.09 -15.52
N PRO A 172 -18.37 1.71 -16.71
CA PRO A 172 -18.57 0.30 -17.03
C PRO A 172 -17.30 -0.52 -16.79
N HIS A 173 -17.45 -1.78 -16.44
CA HIS A 173 -16.35 -2.72 -16.25
C HIS A 173 -15.37 -2.70 -17.43
N GLY A 174 -14.09 -2.54 -17.14
CA GLY A 174 -13.02 -2.49 -18.14
C GLY A 174 -12.97 -1.19 -18.95
N ALA A 175 -13.75 -0.18 -18.59
CA ALA A 175 -13.68 1.14 -19.21
C ALA A 175 -12.97 2.15 -18.28
N ALA A 176 -12.18 3.07 -18.87
CA ALA A 176 -11.35 4.02 -18.13
C ALA A 176 -10.44 3.29 -17.14
N ASN A 177 -9.49 2.53 -17.66
CA ASN A 177 -8.52 1.80 -16.86
C ASN A 177 -7.63 2.74 -16.05
N VAL A 178 -7.38 2.36 -14.80
CA VAL A 178 -6.52 3.11 -13.88
C VAL A 178 -5.16 2.44 -13.83
N HIS A 179 -4.19 3.13 -14.40
CA HIS A 179 -2.78 2.75 -14.37
C HIS A 179 -2.03 3.68 -13.40
N ILE A 180 -1.23 3.09 -12.51
CA ILE A 180 -0.36 3.84 -11.60
C ILE A 180 1.10 3.60 -11.98
N PRO A 181 1.88 4.68 -12.23
CA PRO A 181 3.30 4.54 -12.55
C PRO A 181 4.06 3.92 -11.38
N ILE A 182 4.72 2.77 -11.61
CA ILE A 182 5.46 2.03 -10.58
C ILE A 182 6.59 2.89 -10.03
N ASP A 183 7.33 3.59 -10.88
CA ASP A 183 8.42 4.46 -10.46
C ASP A 183 7.99 5.53 -9.46
N LYS A 184 6.74 6.00 -9.53
CA LYS A 184 6.22 7.01 -8.59
C LYS A 184 6.08 6.42 -7.19
N PHE A 185 5.34 5.33 -7.01
CA PHE A 185 5.15 4.78 -5.67
C PHE A 185 6.36 3.97 -5.18
N ALA A 186 7.16 3.36 -6.06
CA ALA A 186 8.38 2.68 -5.67
C ALA A 186 9.47 3.67 -5.17
N ALA A 187 9.49 4.91 -5.70
CA ALA A 187 10.43 5.93 -5.27
C ALA A 187 9.93 6.77 -4.08
N THR A 188 8.61 7.00 -3.96
CA THR A 188 8.01 7.90 -2.96
C THR A 188 7.16 7.16 -1.93
N HIS A 189 7.31 5.86 -1.86
CA HIS A 189 6.66 4.96 -0.91
C HIS A 189 5.13 4.85 -1.08
N LEU A 190 4.57 3.74 -0.60
CA LEU A 190 3.17 3.36 -0.78
C LEU A 190 2.52 3.05 0.56
N ALA A 191 1.27 3.51 0.76
CA ALA A 191 0.41 3.01 1.82
C ALA A 191 -0.85 2.35 1.24
N ILE A 192 -1.21 1.16 1.72
CA ILE A 192 -2.50 0.50 1.46
C ILE A 192 -3.25 0.43 2.78
N LEU A 193 -4.32 1.21 2.88
CA LEU A 193 -5.08 1.39 4.13
C LEU A 193 -6.50 0.86 3.95
N ALA A 194 -6.94 -0.01 4.86
CA ALA A 194 -8.19 -0.73 4.67
C ALA A 194 -8.72 -1.32 5.97
N SER A 195 -10.03 -1.33 6.20
CA SER A 195 -10.64 -2.14 7.26
C SER A 195 -10.53 -3.64 6.95
N THR A 196 -10.68 -4.48 7.96
CA THR A 196 -10.71 -5.95 7.79
C THR A 196 -11.80 -6.37 6.80
N GLY A 197 -11.48 -7.24 5.85
CA GLY A 197 -12.42 -7.77 4.86
C GLY A 197 -12.71 -6.85 3.67
N SER A 198 -12.07 -5.67 3.55
CA SER A 198 -12.25 -4.76 2.41
C SER A 198 -11.42 -5.12 1.16
N GLY A 199 -10.54 -6.13 1.23
CA GLY A 199 -9.73 -6.60 0.11
C GLY A 199 -8.26 -6.12 0.12
N LYS A 200 -7.73 -5.71 1.27
CA LYS A 200 -6.36 -5.20 1.47
C LYS A 200 -5.28 -6.09 0.83
N SER A 201 -5.17 -7.34 1.26
CA SER A 201 -4.15 -8.30 0.78
C SER A 201 -4.39 -8.72 -0.67
N TYR A 202 -5.65 -8.71 -1.10
CA TYR A 202 -6.02 -8.89 -2.51
C TYR A 202 -5.44 -7.77 -3.38
N THR A 203 -5.64 -6.51 -2.99
CA THR A 203 -5.11 -5.33 -3.69
C THR A 203 -3.58 -5.31 -3.68
N ALA A 204 -2.96 -5.67 -2.57
CA ALA A 204 -1.51 -5.81 -2.48
C ALA A 204 -0.97 -6.88 -3.43
N SER A 205 -1.65 -8.03 -3.53
CA SER A 205 -1.28 -9.08 -4.50
C SER A 205 -1.41 -8.61 -5.94
N VAL A 206 -2.46 -7.83 -6.29
CA VAL A 206 -2.58 -7.22 -7.62
C VAL A 206 -1.38 -6.33 -7.94
N LEU A 207 -0.91 -5.53 -6.98
CA LEU A 207 0.28 -4.70 -7.17
C LEU A 207 1.56 -5.52 -7.29
N ILE A 208 1.73 -6.57 -6.48
CA ILE A 208 2.87 -7.49 -6.58
C ILE A 208 2.88 -8.12 -7.98
N GLU A 209 1.73 -8.62 -8.45
CA GLU A 209 1.61 -9.18 -9.81
C GLU A 209 2.05 -8.17 -10.88
N GLU A 210 1.59 -6.91 -10.80
CA GLU A 210 1.96 -5.86 -11.77
C GLU A 210 3.46 -5.51 -11.70
N MET A 211 4.05 -5.49 -10.50
CA MET A 211 5.48 -5.26 -10.31
C MET A 211 6.35 -6.41 -10.82
N MET A 212 5.80 -7.64 -10.88
CA MET A 212 6.47 -8.83 -11.39
C MET A 212 6.28 -9.04 -12.90
N ARG A 213 5.55 -8.20 -13.61
CA ARG A 213 5.40 -8.29 -15.07
C ARG A 213 6.72 -8.08 -15.81
N PRO A 214 6.83 -8.59 -17.07
CA PRO A 214 8.02 -8.46 -17.91
C PRO A 214 8.50 -7.02 -18.11
N ALA A 215 7.59 -6.04 -18.08
CA ALA A 215 7.92 -4.62 -18.20
C ALA A 215 8.52 -3.99 -16.93
N SER A 216 8.28 -4.59 -15.76
CA SER A 216 8.64 -4.01 -14.45
C SER A 216 9.80 -4.73 -13.78
N ARG A 217 9.72 -6.07 -13.63
CA ARG A 217 10.76 -6.95 -13.07
C ARG A 217 11.32 -6.45 -11.74
N ALA A 218 10.45 -6.04 -10.84
CA ALA A 218 10.88 -5.46 -9.56
C ALA A 218 11.66 -6.47 -8.70
N ALA A 219 12.56 -5.96 -7.87
CA ALA A 219 13.20 -6.70 -6.78
C ALA A 219 12.43 -6.43 -5.49
N MET A 220 11.72 -7.44 -4.97
CA MET A 220 10.78 -7.24 -3.87
C MET A 220 11.05 -8.13 -2.66
N LEU A 221 10.90 -7.56 -1.46
CA LEU A 221 10.91 -8.26 -0.20
C LEU A 221 9.59 -8.01 0.55
N VAL A 222 8.86 -9.07 0.88
CA VAL A 222 7.56 -8.99 1.56
C VAL A 222 7.67 -9.52 2.98
N PHE A 223 7.34 -8.71 3.97
CA PHE A 223 7.23 -9.12 5.37
C PHE A 223 5.78 -9.51 5.65
N ASP A 224 5.52 -10.82 5.81
CA ASP A 224 4.18 -11.41 5.91
C ASP A 224 3.92 -12.06 7.27
N PRO A 225 3.34 -11.32 8.23
CA PRO A 225 3.00 -11.84 9.57
C PRO A 225 1.86 -12.87 9.58
N HIS A 226 1.07 -12.96 8.52
CA HIS A 226 -0.17 -13.76 8.50
C HIS A 226 -0.18 -14.88 7.47
N ALA A 227 0.88 -15.01 6.63
CA ALA A 227 0.98 -15.99 5.55
C ALA A 227 -0.14 -15.84 4.49
N GLU A 228 -0.35 -14.59 4.02
CA GLU A 228 -1.42 -14.26 3.07
C GLU A 228 -0.98 -14.37 1.60
N TYR A 229 0.33 -14.57 1.33
CA TYR A 229 0.91 -14.53 -0.02
C TYR A 229 1.39 -15.89 -0.55
N ASP A 230 0.89 -16.99 0.01
CA ASP A 230 1.29 -18.37 -0.35
C ASP A 230 0.96 -18.76 -1.80
N THR A 231 0.05 -18.05 -2.45
CA THR A 231 -0.38 -18.33 -3.83
C THR A 231 0.42 -17.59 -4.90
N LEU A 232 1.30 -16.65 -4.54
CA LEU A 232 2.13 -15.93 -5.51
C LEU A 232 2.96 -16.83 -6.45
N PRO A 233 3.46 -18.02 -6.06
CA PRO A 233 4.15 -18.93 -6.97
C PRO A 233 3.33 -19.37 -8.19
N GLU A 234 2.00 -19.20 -8.15
CA GLU A 234 1.12 -19.48 -9.28
C GLU A 234 1.40 -18.57 -10.49
N MET A 235 2.02 -17.39 -10.29
CA MET A 235 2.47 -16.54 -11.40
C MET A 235 3.35 -17.28 -12.41
N ARG A 236 4.00 -18.37 -11.99
CA ARG A 236 4.85 -19.22 -12.86
C ARG A 236 4.10 -20.31 -13.62
N ARG A 237 2.80 -20.51 -13.34
CA ARG A 237 1.99 -21.51 -14.04
C ARG A 237 1.78 -21.11 -15.50
N ASP A 238 1.73 -22.11 -16.39
CA ASP A 238 1.57 -21.89 -17.84
C ASP A 238 0.26 -21.14 -18.18
N GLU A 239 -0.78 -21.30 -17.38
CA GLU A 239 -2.05 -20.58 -17.56
C GLU A 239 -1.92 -19.05 -17.42
N HIS A 240 -0.91 -18.59 -16.65
CA HIS A 240 -0.61 -17.18 -16.41
C HIS A 240 0.55 -16.66 -17.29
N SER A 241 1.10 -17.47 -18.19
CA SER A 241 2.23 -17.08 -19.05
C SER A 241 1.93 -15.82 -19.87
N HIS A 242 0.69 -15.63 -20.28
CA HIS A 242 0.26 -14.44 -21.04
C HIS A 242 0.48 -13.11 -20.27
N ALA A 243 0.53 -13.15 -18.94
CA ALA A 243 0.72 -11.98 -18.07
C ALA A 243 2.18 -11.84 -17.59
N PHE A 244 2.89 -12.97 -17.42
CA PHE A 244 4.16 -12.99 -16.70
C PHE A 244 5.35 -13.51 -17.51
N GLU A 245 5.16 -13.99 -18.74
CA GLU A 245 6.26 -14.42 -19.58
C GLU A 245 6.64 -13.31 -20.57
N GLY A 246 7.92 -12.94 -20.59
CA GLY A 246 8.49 -11.98 -21.53
C GLY A 246 8.95 -12.63 -22.82
N GLU A 247 9.00 -11.87 -23.92
CA GLU A 247 9.51 -12.33 -25.23
C GLU A 247 10.98 -12.80 -25.15
N ASP A 248 11.73 -12.30 -24.16
CA ASP A 248 13.12 -12.68 -23.87
C ASP A 248 13.26 -13.92 -22.98
N GLY A 249 12.13 -14.60 -22.68
CA GLY A 249 12.08 -15.77 -21.82
C GLY A 249 12.05 -15.45 -20.33
N TYR A 250 11.82 -14.19 -19.97
CA TYR A 250 11.61 -13.78 -18.57
C TYR A 250 10.41 -14.51 -17.97
N ARG A 251 10.55 -14.98 -16.72
CA ARG A 251 9.47 -15.41 -15.82
C ARG A 251 9.81 -14.93 -14.41
N PRO A 252 8.83 -14.46 -13.62
CA PRO A 252 9.11 -14.00 -12.27
C PRO A 252 9.64 -15.14 -11.39
N GLU A 253 10.58 -14.82 -10.52
CA GLU A 253 11.02 -15.71 -9.44
C GLU A 253 10.19 -15.41 -8.18
N VAL A 254 9.69 -16.45 -7.54
CA VAL A 254 8.91 -16.31 -6.31
C VAL A 254 9.49 -17.25 -5.26
N GLU A 255 10.07 -16.68 -4.23
CA GLU A 255 10.65 -17.41 -3.11
C GLU A 255 9.80 -17.19 -1.86
N ILE A 256 9.41 -18.28 -1.19
CA ILE A 256 8.70 -18.22 0.09
C ILE A 256 9.59 -18.83 1.15
N ILE A 257 10.11 -17.97 2.03
CA ILE A 257 10.95 -18.39 3.16
C ILE A 257 10.04 -18.69 4.35
N THR A 258 10.05 -19.93 4.77
CA THR A 258 9.23 -20.41 5.89
C THR A 258 9.83 -19.99 7.24
N PRO A 259 9.02 -19.94 8.33
CA PRO A 259 9.51 -19.53 9.63
C PRO A 259 10.69 -20.32 10.18
N ASP A 260 10.82 -21.59 9.75
CA ASP A 260 11.90 -22.48 10.20
C ASP A 260 13.22 -22.24 9.44
N GLU A 261 13.17 -21.51 8.31
CA GLU A 261 14.33 -21.12 7.48
C GLU A 261 14.81 -19.69 7.79
N ILE A 262 14.00 -18.91 8.51
CA ILE A 262 14.33 -17.53 8.86
C ILE A 262 15.40 -17.50 9.94
N THR A 263 16.51 -16.84 9.64
CA THR A 263 17.59 -16.61 10.58
C THR A 263 18.01 -15.16 10.66
N ILE A 264 18.48 -14.74 11.83
CA ILE A 264 19.07 -13.43 12.09
C ILE A 264 20.55 -13.61 12.40
N PRO A 265 21.45 -13.16 11.54
CA PRO A 265 22.86 -13.18 11.84
C PRO A 265 23.18 -12.31 13.06
N ILE A 266 23.88 -12.88 14.04
CA ILE A 266 24.29 -12.11 15.23
C ILE A 266 25.14 -10.89 14.85
N PRO A 267 26.10 -10.96 13.91
CA PRO A 267 26.87 -9.78 13.48
C PRO A 267 26.04 -8.64 12.89
N ASP A 268 24.83 -8.91 12.39
CA ASP A 268 23.92 -7.90 11.81
C ASP A 268 23.10 -7.15 12.86
N LEU A 269 23.17 -7.59 14.12
CA LEU A 269 22.52 -6.92 15.24
C LEU A 269 23.31 -5.66 15.63
N THR A 270 22.61 -4.65 16.10
CA THR A 270 23.22 -3.50 16.77
C THR A 270 23.32 -3.73 18.27
N TYR A 271 24.15 -2.95 18.94
CA TYR A 271 24.16 -2.91 20.41
C TYR A 271 22.75 -2.68 21.01
N SER A 272 21.96 -1.82 20.37
CA SER A 272 20.56 -1.56 20.79
C SER A 272 19.68 -2.80 20.66
N ASP A 273 19.87 -3.60 19.61
CA ASP A 273 19.13 -4.86 19.40
C ASP A 273 19.50 -5.87 20.51
N LEU A 274 20.79 -6.00 20.83
CA LEU A 274 21.26 -6.86 21.92
C LEU A 274 20.69 -6.43 23.28
N LEU A 275 20.73 -5.13 23.58
CA LEU A 275 20.14 -4.61 24.83
C LEU A 275 18.66 -4.91 24.95
N ALA A 276 17.96 -4.82 23.85
CA ALA A 276 16.52 -5.08 23.84
C ALA A 276 16.18 -6.58 23.99
N LEU A 277 17.14 -7.49 23.72
CA LEU A 277 17.00 -8.92 24.01
C LEU A 277 17.20 -9.25 25.51
N LEU A 278 17.80 -8.33 26.27
CA LEU A 278 18.10 -8.56 27.68
C LEU A 278 16.98 -8.00 28.58
N ASP A 279 16.42 -8.83 29.43
CA ASP A 279 15.42 -8.41 30.41
C ASP A 279 16.06 -7.51 31.49
N GLY A 280 15.83 -6.20 31.44
CA GLY A 280 16.22 -5.24 32.47
C GLY A 280 17.71 -5.21 32.83
N PRO A 281 18.63 -4.98 31.88
CA PRO A 281 20.05 -4.93 32.18
C PRO A 281 20.39 -3.70 33.05
N SER A 282 21.27 -3.91 34.07
CA SER A 282 21.80 -2.82 34.89
C SER A 282 22.73 -1.90 34.08
N ASP A 283 23.01 -0.70 34.57
CA ASP A 283 23.92 0.24 33.92
C ASP A 283 25.31 -0.36 33.73
N ARG A 284 25.78 -1.17 34.69
CA ARG A 284 27.07 -1.87 34.56
C ARG A 284 27.04 -2.91 33.45
N MET A 285 25.96 -3.69 33.34
CA MET A 285 25.79 -4.65 32.23
C MET A 285 25.76 -3.95 30.89
N ARG A 286 25.08 -2.80 30.79
CA ARG A 286 25.03 -1.97 29.58
C ARG A 286 26.42 -1.52 29.16
N TYR A 287 27.21 -1.03 30.10
CA TYR A 287 28.59 -0.59 29.85
C TYR A 287 29.47 -1.75 29.35
N VAL A 288 29.50 -2.86 30.09
CA VAL A 288 30.32 -4.02 29.75
C VAL A 288 29.96 -4.58 28.37
N LEU A 289 28.67 -4.74 28.09
CA LEU A 289 28.19 -5.23 26.80
C LEU A 289 28.52 -4.26 25.65
N ASN A 290 28.43 -2.95 25.88
CA ASN A 290 28.77 -1.96 24.85
C ASN A 290 30.24 -2.01 24.44
N GLU A 291 31.13 -2.07 25.42
CA GLU A 291 32.60 -2.17 25.13
C GLU A 291 32.88 -3.51 24.42
N ALA A 292 32.37 -4.61 24.94
CA ALA A 292 32.57 -5.94 24.36
C ALA A 292 32.02 -6.01 22.92
N TRP A 293 30.84 -5.46 22.67
CA TRP A 293 30.19 -5.49 21.36
C TRP A 293 30.95 -4.68 20.30
N ARG A 294 31.37 -3.48 20.65
CA ARG A 294 32.17 -2.62 19.76
C ARG A 294 33.45 -3.32 19.30
N ASP A 295 34.18 -3.90 20.24
CA ASP A 295 35.42 -4.58 19.92
C ASP A 295 35.22 -5.82 19.05
N LEU A 296 34.13 -6.58 19.28
CA LEU A 296 33.82 -7.77 18.49
C LEU A 296 33.42 -7.47 17.05
N THR A 297 32.59 -6.44 16.85
CA THR A 297 32.11 -6.06 15.49
C THR A 297 33.21 -5.50 14.62
N ASP A 298 34.26 -4.92 15.24
CA ASP A 298 35.45 -4.46 14.52
C ASP A 298 36.39 -5.62 14.12
N GLU A 299 36.32 -6.77 14.84
CA GLU A 299 37.27 -7.88 14.69
C GLU A 299 36.74 -9.04 13.82
N SER A 300 35.40 -9.26 13.75
CA SER A 300 34.87 -10.47 13.13
C SER A 300 33.45 -10.34 12.57
N ASN A 301 33.21 -10.99 11.42
CA ASN A 301 31.87 -11.22 10.83
C ASN A 301 31.24 -12.55 11.28
N HIS A 302 31.89 -13.28 12.17
CA HIS A 302 31.36 -14.52 12.77
C HIS A 302 31.40 -14.36 14.28
N ILE A 303 30.25 -14.17 14.90
CA ILE A 303 30.10 -13.91 16.33
C ILE A 303 29.13 -14.93 16.93
N THR A 304 29.60 -15.72 17.87
CA THR A 304 28.76 -16.61 18.68
C THR A 304 28.35 -15.94 19.99
N PRO A 305 27.29 -16.41 20.67
CA PRO A 305 26.96 -15.95 22.02
C PRO A 305 28.13 -16.10 23.00
N GLN A 306 28.96 -17.13 22.82
CA GLN A 306 30.13 -17.38 23.68
C GLN A 306 31.22 -16.33 23.44
N ASP A 307 31.42 -15.88 22.21
CA ASP A 307 32.41 -14.80 21.91
C ASP A 307 32.03 -13.50 22.62
N ILE A 308 30.73 -13.17 22.65
CA ILE A 308 30.24 -11.98 23.38
C ILE A 308 30.51 -12.14 24.87
N ILE A 309 30.27 -13.32 25.45
CA ILE A 309 30.51 -13.58 26.86
C ILE A 309 32.01 -13.49 27.17
N ASN A 310 32.88 -14.14 26.40
CA ASN A 310 34.31 -14.08 26.57
C ASN A 310 34.84 -12.64 26.53
N LYS A 311 34.33 -11.83 25.57
CA LYS A 311 34.73 -10.41 25.48
C LYS A 311 34.21 -9.58 26.66
N CYS A 312 33.03 -9.91 27.20
CA CYS A 312 32.56 -9.30 28.45
C CYS A 312 33.46 -9.66 29.65
N GLU A 313 34.03 -10.89 29.68
CA GLU A 313 35.00 -11.32 30.70
C GLU A 313 36.30 -10.51 30.59
N ASP A 314 36.77 -10.24 29.35
CA ASP A 314 37.97 -9.40 29.13
C ASP A 314 37.79 -7.95 29.66
N VAL A 315 36.57 -7.39 29.50
CA VAL A 315 36.25 -6.02 29.95
C VAL A 315 36.09 -5.92 31.47
N GLU A 316 35.48 -6.89 32.14
CA GLU A 316 35.04 -6.79 33.55
C GLU A 316 35.85 -7.70 34.49
N GLY A 317 36.48 -8.76 33.95
CA GLY A 317 37.19 -9.81 34.68
C GLY A 317 36.36 -11.10 34.85
N GLU A 318 37.08 -12.24 34.82
CA GLU A 318 36.52 -13.62 34.71
C GLU A 318 35.58 -14.06 35.85
N ARG A 319 35.44 -13.37 36.94
CA ARG A 319 34.60 -13.78 38.09
C ARG A 319 33.63 -12.68 38.56
N SER A 320 33.13 -11.93 37.60
CA SER A 320 32.18 -10.87 37.88
C SER A 320 30.73 -11.38 37.86
N GLY A 321 29.98 -11.14 38.92
CA GLY A 321 28.54 -11.43 38.95
C GLY A 321 27.75 -10.66 37.84
N THR A 322 28.34 -9.60 37.31
CA THR A 322 27.81 -8.84 36.14
C THR A 322 27.90 -9.71 34.87
N VAL A 323 29.06 -10.35 34.67
CA VAL A 323 29.29 -11.22 33.51
C VAL A 323 28.42 -12.47 33.59
N ASP A 324 28.35 -13.12 34.77
CA ASP A 324 27.48 -14.30 34.99
C ASP A 324 26.00 -13.98 34.63
N ALA A 325 25.54 -12.82 35.07
CA ALA A 325 24.17 -12.39 34.78
C ALA A 325 23.96 -12.02 33.29
N LEU A 326 24.97 -11.43 32.61
CA LEU A 326 24.94 -11.21 31.17
C LEU A 326 24.96 -12.52 30.39
N ALA A 327 25.85 -13.45 30.76
CA ALA A 327 25.98 -14.76 30.13
C ALA A 327 24.66 -15.54 30.16
N TRP A 328 24.00 -15.56 31.32
CA TRP A 328 22.69 -16.20 31.45
C TRP A 328 21.64 -15.58 30.51
N ARG A 329 21.58 -14.24 30.45
CA ARG A 329 20.61 -13.53 29.59
C ARG A 329 20.90 -13.72 28.11
N LEU A 330 22.17 -13.56 27.71
CA LEU A 330 22.62 -13.74 26.31
C LEU A 330 22.35 -15.17 25.84
N ASN A 331 22.71 -16.19 26.64
CA ASN A 331 22.41 -17.58 26.31
C ASN A 331 20.91 -17.85 26.20
N LYS A 332 20.09 -17.30 27.11
CA LYS A 332 18.63 -17.43 27.05
C LYS A 332 18.06 -16.83 25.78
N SER A 333 18.60 -15.71 25.32
CA SER A 333 18.03 -14.93 24.21
C SER A 333 18.58 -15.34 22.83
N LEU A 334 19.89 -15.63 22.73
CA LEU A 334 20.57 -15.89 21.47
C LEU A 334 20.75 -17.38 21.13
N ASN A 335 20.65 -18.32 22.11
CA ASN A 335 20.69 -19.76 21.83
C ASN A 335 19.30 -20.26 21.37
N ARG A 336 18.74 -19.63 20.34
CA ARG A 336 17.52 -20.02 19.63
C ARG A 336 17.90 -20.22 18.17
N ASP A 337 17.24 -21.15 17.48
CA ASP A 337 17.47 -21.44 16.05
C ASP A 337 17.33 -20.20 15.15
N LEU A 338 16.65 -19.17 15.65
CA LEU A 338 16.49 -17.89 14.97
C LEU A 338 17.82 -17.14 14.79
N PHE A 339 18.83 -17.35 15.66
CA PHE A 339 20.10 -16.61 15.61
C PHE A 339 21.24 -17.48 15.10
N VAL A 340 21.96 -16.98 14.11
CA VAL A 340 23.10 -17.67 13.51
C VAL A 340 24.40 -16.84 13.70
N PRO A 341 25.55 -17.49 13.89
CA PRO A 341 26.79 -16.78 14.18
C PRO A 341 27.43 -16.10 12.97
N ALA A 342 27.16 -16.57 11.76
CA ALA A 342 27.74 -16.03 10.54
C ALA A 342 26.86 -14.94 9.93
N ALA A 343 27.46 -13.85 9.47
CA ALA A 343 26.77 -12.86 8.64
C ALA A 343 26.24 -13.53 7.35
N ARG A 344 25.17 -13.00 6.80
CA ARG A 344 24.70 -13.43 5.48
C ARG A 344 25.64 -12.87 4.42
N ASP A 345 26.23 -13.73 3.62
CA ASP A 345 27.26 -13.34 2.67
C ASP A 345 26.69 -12.66 1.43
N ASP A 346 25.46 -13.01 1.02
CA ASP A 346 24.82 -12.44 -0.17
C ASP A 346 23.36 -12.06 0.12
N LEU A 347 23.05 -10.76 -0.07
CA LEU A 347 21.71 -10.21 0.02
C LEU A 347 20.98 -10.25 -1.34
N THR A 348 21.71 -10.46 -2.44
CA THR A 348 21.12 -10.53 -3.78
C THR A 348 20.24 -11.74 -3.94
N ASP A 349 20.48 -12.81 -3.17
CA ASP A 349 19.60 -13.98 -3.10
C ASP A 349 18.17 -13.62 -2.60
N LEU A 350 18.04 -12.53 -1.84
CA LEU A 350 16.73 -12.10 -1.31
C LEU A 350 16.01 -11.10 -2.21
N VAL A 351 16.75 -10.32 -3.00
CA VAL A 351 16.20 -9.15 -3.72
C VAL A 351 16.82 -9.02 -5.12
N ALA A 352 16.68 -10.04 -5.97
CA ALA A 352 17.09 -9.96 -7.37
C ALA A 352 16.00 -9.30 -8.25
N PRO A 353 16.38 -8.61 -9.34
CA PRO A 353 15.41 -8.10 -10.31
C PRO A 353 14.54 -9.22 -10.89
N GLY A 354 13.22 -9.02 -10.87
CA GLY A 354 12.25 -10.04 -11.28
C GLY A 354 11.97 -11.09 -10.22
N GLN A 355 12.41 -10.86 -8.98
CA GLN A 355 12.18 -11.75 -7.84
C GLN A 355 11.32 -11.07 -6.78
N VAL A 356 10.35 -11.81 -6.25
CA VAL A 356 9.65 -11.49 -5.01
C VAL A 356 9.95 -12.55 -3.96
N THR A 357 10.55 -12.13 -2.85
CA THR A 357 10.82 -12.97 -1.69
C THR A 357 9.83 -12.65 -0.58
N VAL A 358 9.08 -13.66 -0.13
CA VAL A 358 8.09 -13.54 0.95
C VAL A 358 8.65 -14.18 2.21
N LEU A 359 8.81 -13.37 3.26
CA LEU A 359 9.20 -13.84 4.59
C LEU A 359 7.95 -14.15 5.41
N LYS A 360 7.64 -15.42 5.62
CA LYS A 360 6.51 -15.85 6.47
C LYS A 360 6.88 -15.71 7.94
N LEU A 361 6.27 -14.73 8.62
CA LEU A 361 6.62 -14.36 9.99
C LEU A 361 5.61 -14.85 11.04
N ASN A 362 4.64 -15.65 10.64
CA ASN A 362 3.48 -16.03 11.44
C ASN A 362 3.79 -16.84 12.72
N ARG A 363 5.00 -17.42 12.83
CA ARG A 363 5.46 -18.13 14.04
C ARG A 363 6.42 -17.31 14.91
N LEU A 364 6.85 -16.14 14.45
CA LEU A 364 7.74 -15.27 15.19
C LEU A 364 6.96 -14.33 16.11
N SER A 365 7.51 -14.03 17.29
CA SER A 365 6.97 -12.97 18.13
C SER A 365 7.08 -11.61 17.43
N GLN A 366 6.20 -10.65 17.79
CA GLN A 366 6.27 -9.30 17.19
C GLN A 366 7.65 -8.65 17.40
N SER A 367 8.28 -8.88 18.53
CA SER A 367 9.62 -8.39 18.86
C SER A 367 10.69 -8.98 17.91
N ASP A 368 10.59 -10.30 17.62
CA ASP A 368 11.51 -10.96 16.68
C ASP A 368 11.26 -10.50 15.23
N GLN A 369 9.98 -10.32 14.83
CA GLN A 369 9.61 -9.74 13.54
C GLN A 369 10.22 -8.35 13.34
N GLN A 370 10.12 -7.46 14.35
CA GLN A 370 10.73 -6.13 14.31
C GLN A 370 12.25 -6.17 14.25
N MET A 371 12.88 -7.10 14.96
CA MET A 371 14.34 -7.27 14.95
C MET A 371 14.84 -7.74 13.59
N LEU A 372 14.21 -8.77 13.03
CA LEU A 372 14.51 -9.27 11.68
C LEU A 372 14.38 -8.15 10.66
N ALA A 373 13.26 -7.44 10.67
CA ALA A 373 13.01 -6.32 9.76
C ALA A 373 14.08 -5.23 9.92
N ALA A 374 14.43 -4.86 11.15
CA ALA A 374 15.45 -3.85 11.40
C ALA A 374 16.83 -4.28 10.89
N ALA A 375 17.24 -5.52 11.11
CA ALA A 375 18.52 -6.05 10.65
C ALA A 375 18.59 -6.10 9.12
N LEU A 376 17.58 -6.72 8.46
CA LEU A 376 17.53 -6.82 7.00
C LEU A 376 17.47 -5.45 6.32
N LEU A 377 16.60 -4.55 6.79
CA LEU A 377 16.47 -3.23 6.21
C LEU A 377 17.75 -2.40 6.32
N ARG A 378 18.48 -2.48 7.44
CA ARG A 378 19.77 -1.80 7.58
C ARG A 378 20.75 -2.30 6.54
N LYS A 379 20.90 -3.62 6.42
CA LYS A 379 21.84 -4.24 5.46
C LYS A 379 21.49 -3.90 4.01
N LEU A 380 20.23 -4.02 3.64
CA LEU A 380 19.77 -3.67 2.28
C LEU A 380 19.96 -2.18 1.99
N TYR A 381 19.70 -1.32 2.97
CA TYR A 381 19.90 0.11 2.83
C TYR A 381 21.38 0.48 2.69
N GLU A 382 22.26 -0.11 3.50
CA GLU A 382 23.72 0.06 3.42
C GLU A 382 24.26 -0.42 2.08
N ALA A 383 23.79 -1.58 1.58
CA ALA A 383 24.16 -2.10 0.26
C ALA A 383 23.71 -1.17 -0.89
N ARG A 384 22.54 -0.53 -0.76
CA ARG A 384 22.06 0.47 -1.72
C ARG A 384 22.85 1.79 -1.64
N GLU A 385 23.23 2.24 -0.44
CA GLU A 385 24.14 3.37 -0.27
C GLU A 385 25.51 3.08 -0.88
N ALA A 386 26.06 1.88 -0.66
CA ALA A 386 27.35 1.43 -1.22
C ALA A 386 27.34 1.48 -2.76
N ALA A 387 26.23 1.06 -3.40
CA ALA A 387 26.07 1.15 -4.86
C ALA A 387 26.22 2.58 -5.40
N THR A 388 25.68 3.58 -4.69
CA THR A 388 25.81 4.98 -5.12
C THR A 388 27.23 5.53 -4.97
N ARG A 389 28.05 4.90 -4.14
CA ARG A 389 29.48 5.21 -3.96
C ARG A 389 30.39 4.38 -4.87
N GLY A 390 29.83 3.38 -5.59
CA GLY A 390 30.60 2.47 -6.45
C GLY A 390 31.49 1.50 -5.67
N GLU A 391 31.04 1.10 -4.48
CA GLU A 391 31.74 0.14 -3.61
C GLU A 391 31.40 -1.31 -4.02
N ASP A 392 32.29 -2.25 -3.70
CA ASP A 392 32.04 -3.68 -3.85
C ASP A 392 30.96 -4.14 -2.85
N ASP A 393 30.33 -5.28 -3.07
CA ASP A 393 29.22 -5.86 -2.26
C ASP A 393 27.93 -5.01 -2.25
N ALA A 394 27.72 -4.21 -3.30
CA ALA A 394 26.57 -3.34 -3.45
C ALA A 394 25.42 -4.01 -4.23
N ILE A 395 24.20 -3.68 -3.88
CA ILE A 395 23.01 -3.98 -4.69
C ILE A 395 22.82 -2.82 -5.68
N ASP A 396 23.07 -3.04 -6.97
CA ASP A 396 23.10 -2.01 -8.02
C ASP A 396 21.73 -1.62 -8.59
N HIS A 397 20.66 -2.31 -8.20
CA HIS A 397 19.29 -2.10 -8.66
C HIS A 397 18.37 -1.64 -7.52
N PRO A 398 17.24 -0.95 -7.84
CA PRO A 398 16.25 -0.54 -6.84
C PRO A 398 15.63 -1.74 -6.13
N VAL A 399 15.27 -1.55 -4.85
CA VAL A 399 14.62 -2.56 -4.00
C VAL A 399 13.32 -2.00 -3.45
N PHE A 400 12.26 -2.81 -3.41
CA PHE A 400 10.99 -2.47 -2.81
C PHE A 400 10.63 -3.44 -1.68
N SER A 401 10.47 -2.94 -0.46
CA SER A 401 10.07 -3.73 0.71
C SER A 401 8.62 -3.47 1.08
N LEU A 402 7.80 -4.52 1.17
CA LEU A 402 6.38 -4.45 1.48
C LEU A 402 6.11 -5.04 2.87
N PHE A 403 5.41 -4.29 3.71
CA PHE A 403 5.09 -4.67 5.09
C PHE A 403 3.61 -4.91 5.26
N GLU A 404 3.20 -6.18 5.36
CA GLU A 404 1.85 -6.55 5.78
C GLU A 404 1.68 -6.27 7.27
N GLU A 405 0.51 -5.75 7.67
CA GLU A 405 0.24 -5.26 9.03
C GLU A 405 1.30 -4.27 9.55
N GLY A 406 1.61 -3.28 8.73
CA GLY A 406 2.69 -2.31 8.95
C GLY A 406 2.71 -1.63 10.33
N HIS A 407 1.54 -1.52 10.98
CA HIS A 407 1.44 -1.03 12.37
C HIS A 407 2.20 -1.91 13.39
N ARG A 408 2.60 -3.13 13.02
CA ARG A 408 3.45 -4.00 13.86
C ARG A 408 4.92 -3.58 13.78
N PHE A 409 5.36 -3.05 12.63
CA PHE A 409 6.74 -2.66 12.33
C PHE A 409 7.01 -1.17 12.56
N ALA A 410 6.00 -0.34 12.36
CA ALA A 410 6.04 1.10 12.55
C ALA A 410 4.84 1.58 13.38
N PRO A 411 4.71 1.16 14.66
CA PRO A 411 3.63 1.61 15.51
C PRO A 411 3.77 3.10 15.90
N ASP A 412 2.65 3.72 16.25
CA ASP A 412 2.65 4.98 17.01
C ASP A 412 3.17 4.70 18.43
N GLY A 413 4.50 4.71 18.56
CA GLY A 413 5.23 4.33 19.77
C GLY A 413 6.62 3.77 19.43
N GLU A 414 7.19 3.01 20.35
CA GLU A 414 8.53 2.45 20.20
C GLU A 414 8.49 1.10 19.45
N ALA A 415 9.35 0.94 18.43
CA ALA A 415 9.61 -0.32 17.76
C ALA A 415 11.05 -0.35 17.25
N ARG A 416 11.67 -1.54 17.20
CA ARG A 416 13.06 -1.72 16.75
C ARG A 416 13.24 -1.36 15.28
N SER A 417 12.25 -1.65 14.45
CA SER A 417 12.25 -1.35 13.03
C SER A 417 11.90 0.11 12.70
N LEU A 418 11.31 0.87 13.63
CA LEU A 418 10.81 2.21 13.37
C LEU A 418 11.92 3.18 12.93
N GLY A 419 13.08 3.14 13.59
CA GLY A 419 14.19 4.06 13.28
C GLY A 419 14.72 3.90 11.86
N ILE A 420 14.93 2.67 11.42
CA ILE A 420 15.39 2.40 10.05
C ILE A 420 14.29 2.67 9.02
N LEU A 421 13.02 2.36 9.32
CA LEU A 421 11.89 2.66 8.45
C LEU A 421 11.75 4.17 8.23
N ARG A 422 11.79 4.98 9.28
CA ARG A 422 11.78 6.45 9.15
C ARG A 422 12.95 6.96 8.30
N ARG A 423 14.15 6.40 8.46
CA ARG A 423 15.31 6.76 7.65
C ARG A 423 15.10 6.42 6.16
N ILE A 424 14.63 5.21 5.86
CA ILE A 424 14.37 4.80 4.47
C ILE A 424 13.26 5.67 3.86
N LEU A 425 12.16 5.92 4.57
CA LEU A 425 11.07 6.74 4.09
C LEU A 425 11.49 8.19 3.79
N SER A 426 12.40 8.76 4.57
CA SER A 426 12.90 10.13 4.36
C SER A 426 14.01 10.24 3.31
N GLU A 427 14.85 9.24 3.14
CA GLU A 427 16.08 9.32 2.34
C GLU A 427 16.15 8.26 1.22
N GLY A 428 15.39 7.17 1.31
CA GLY A 428 15.48 5.98 0.44
C GLY A 428 15.29 6.27 -1.03
N ARG A 429 14.49 7.29 -1.37
CA ARG A 429 14.31 7.75 -2.75
C ARG A 429 15.63 8.00 -3.48
N LYS A 430 16.62 8.56 -2.78
CA LYS A 430 17.94 8.88 -3.36
C LYS A 430 18.75 7.63 -3.73
N PHE A 431 18.46 6.54 -3.04
CA PHE A 431 19.16 5.26 -3.18
C PHE A 431 18.34 4.21 -3.93
N GLY A 432 17.13 4.55 -4.40
CA GLY A 432 16.22 3.61 -5.05
C GLY A 432 15.71 2.54 -4.08
N PHE A 433 15.44 2.91 -2.82
CA PHE A 433 14.85 2.01 -1.83
C PHE A 433 13.42 2.45 -1.52
N GLY A 434 12.45 1.65 -1.98
CA GLY A 434 11.03 1.89 -1.76
C GLY A 434 10.47 1.07 -0.59
N VAL A 435 9.43 1.60 0.06
CA VAL A 435 8.69 0.93 1.13
C VAL A 435 7.19 1.01 0.85
N GLY A 436 6.51 -0.12 0.98
CA GLY A 436 5.06 -0.22 1.01
C GLY A 436 4.56 -0.62 2.40
N ILE A 437 3.61 0.11 2.95
CA ILE A 437 3.00 -0.16 4.26
C ILE A 437 1.53 -0.54 4.04
N ILE A 438 1.17 -1.74 4.47
CA ILE A 438 -0.20 -2.23 4.41
C ILE A 438 -0.75 -2.32 5.83
N SER A 439 -1.92 -1.72 6.11
CA SER A 439 -2.49 -1.78 7.45
C SER A 439 -4.00 -1.67 7.48
N GLN A 440 -4.59 -2.39 8.42
CA GLN A 440 -5.99 -2.25 8.79
C GLN A 440 -6.22 -1.23 9.92
N ARG A 441 -5.15 -0.65 10.49
CA ARG A 441 -5.20 0.28 11.62
C ARG A 441 -4.31 1.50 11.37
N PRO A 442 -4.72 2.42 10.47
CA PRO A 442 -3.96 3.62 10.18
C PRO A 442 -3.63 4.45 11.43
N SER A 443 -4.58 4.55 12.36
CA SER A 443 -4.39 5.28 13.64
C SER A 443 -3.35 4.66 14.59
N LYS A 444 -2.84 3.49 14.28
CA LYS A 444 -1.79 2.80 15.04
C LYS A 444 -0.42 2.83 14.36
N ILE A 445 -0.35 3.40 13.17
CA ILE A 445 0.92 3.65 12.47
C ILE A 445 1.50 4.97 12.95
N ASP A 446 2.81 5.01 13.04
CA ASP A 446 3.55 6.25 13.27
C ASP A 446 3.16 7.33 12.24
N PRO A 447 2.74 8.53 12.66
CA PRO A 447 2.27 9.57 11.75
C PRO A 447 3.33 10.03 10.74
N ASP A 448 4.62 10.06 11.13
CA ASP A 448 5.71 10.44 10.22
C ASP A 448 5.87 9.38 9.11
N VAL A 449 5.74 8.10 9.46
CA VAL A 449 5.80 6.99 8.50
C VAL A 449 4.63 7.09 7.50
N LEU A 450 3.42 7.33 7.98
CA LEU A 450 2.25 7.40 7.12
C LEU A 450 2.29 8.62 6.19
N SER A 451 2.72 9.77 6.68
CA SER A 451 2.82 11.01 5.90
C SER A 451 3.92 10.98 4.82
N GLN A 452 4.94 10.14 4.98
CA GLN A 452 6.00 9.95 3.99
C GLN A 452 5.61 9.01 2.84
N CYS A 453 4.47 8.31 2.94
CA CYS A 453 3.97 7.50 1.84
C CYS A 453 3.32 8.41 0.78
N GLY A 454 4.07 8.76 -0.28
CA GLY A 454 3.62 9.69 -1.32
C GLY A 454 2.41 9.20 -2.13
N THR A 455 2.23 7.88 -2.24
CA THR A 455 1.05 7.27 -2.89
C THR A 455 0.23 6.49 -1.88
N GLN A 456 -1.09 6.69 -1.88
CA GLN A 456 -2.01 6.00 -0.98
C GLN A 456 -3.12 5.29 -1.78
N ILE A 457 -3.39 4.04 -1.40
CA ILE A 457 -4.56 3.27 -1.84
C ILE A 457 -5.40 3.03 -0.59
N ILE A 458 -6.55 3.70 -0.51
CA ILE A 458 -7.40 3.72 0.67
C ILE A 458 -8.70 3.01 0.32
N MET A 459 -8.93 1.89 0.94
CA MET A 459 -10.15 1.11 0.78
C MET A 459 -11.19 1.51 1.85
N GLN A 460 -12.23 0.72 2.03
CA GLN A 460 -13.25 1.01 3.04
C GLN A 460 -12.64 1.19 4.44
N ILE A 461 -12.94 2.33 5.08
CA ILE A 461 -12.56 2.63 6.46
C ILE A 461 -13.81 3.10 7.22
N GLN A 462 -14.22 2.33 8.22
CA GLN A 462 -15.43 2.61 9.01
C GLN A 462 -15.11 3.27 10.37
N ASN A 463 -13.93 3.00 10.94
CA ASN A 463 -13.57 3.52 12.26
C ASN A 463 -13.23 5.02 12.20
N PRO A 464 -13.91 5.89 12.99
CA PRO A 464 -13.66 7.34 12.97
C PRO A 464 -12.22 7.74 13.33
N ASN A 465 -11.55 7.01 14.21
CA ASN A 465 -10.16 7.31 14.57
C ASN A 465 -9.20 7.03 13.40
N ASP A 466 -9.47 5.95 12.65
CA ASP A 466 -8.68 5.61 11.48
C ASP A 466 -8.94 6.59 10.33
N GLN A 467 -10.21 7.02 10.14
CA GLN A 467 -10.55 8.10 9.20
C GLN A 467 -9.83 9.40 9.57
N GLN A 468 -9.80 9.77 10.85
CA GLN A 468 -9.11 10.98 11.31
C GLN A 468 -7.60 10.89 11.08
N ALA A 469 -6.97 9.74 11.31
CA ALA A 469 -5.55 9.52 11.02
C ALA A 469 -5.24 9.71 9.52
N ILE A 470 -6.11 9.19 8.65
CA ILE A 470 -5.99 9.38 7.19
C ILE A 470 -6.14 10.86 6.82
N ARG A 471 -7.19 11.55 7.33
CA ARG A 471 -7.40 12.99 7.05
C ARG A 471 -6.21 13.86 7.45
N THR A 472 -5.48 13.49 8.50
CA THR A 472 -4.33 14.25 8.98
C THR A 472 -3.01 13.90 8.29
N SER A 473 -2.90 12.72 7.72
CA SER A 473 -1.65 12.22 7.12
C SER A 473 -1.66 12.18 5.60
N VAL A 474 -2.84 12.23 4.96
CA VAL A 474 -3.02 12.14 3.51
C VAL A 474 -3.49 13.48 2.97
N GLU A 475 -2.54 14.38 2.74
CA GLU A 475 -2.82 15.74 2.24
C GLU A 475 -3.40 15.76 0.82
N SER A 476 -3.08 14.73 0.02
CA SER A 476 -3.45 14.64 -1.40
C SER A 476 -4.89 14.20 -1.68
N ALA A 477 -5.57 13.58 -0.70
CA ALA A 477 -6.96 13.18 -0.84
C ALA A 477 -7.87 14.31 -0.34
N GLY A 478 -8.63 14.93 -1.25
CA GLY A 478 -9.60 15.95 -0.88
C GLY A 478 -10.65 15.43 0.11
N GLU A 479 -11.22 16.30 0.95
CA GLU A 479 -12.22 15.91 1.94
C GLU A 479 -13.43 15.22 1.31
N ASP A 480 -13.87 15.66 0.14
CA ASP A 480 -14.97 15.06 -0.63
C ASP A 480 -14.74 13.58 -0.97
N VAL A 481 -13.51 13.18 -1.28
CA VAL A 481 -13.17 11.78 -1.56
C VAL A 481 -13.03 10.97 -0.27
N LEU A 482 -12.52 11.58 0.80
CA LEU A 482 -12.40 10.92 2.10
C LEU A 482 -13.77 10.65 2.75
N ASP A 483 -14.78 11.44 2.42
CA ASP A 483 -16.16 11.23 2.88
C ASP A 483 -16.82 9.99 2.24
N GLU A 484 -16.33 9.54 1.08
CA GLU A 484 -16.79 8.32 0.41
C GLU A 484 -16.26 7.02 1.06
N LEU A 485 -15.17 7.09 1.84
CA LEU A 485 -14.49 5.89 2.40
C LEU A 485 -15.41 4.94 3.18
N PRO A 486 -16.35 5.39 4.02
CA PRO A 486 -17.24 4.48 4.75
C PRO A 486 -18.23 3.73 3.84
N GLY A 487 -18.56 4.33 2.68
CA GLY A 487 -19.49 3.80 1.71
C GLY A 487 -18.91 2.82 0.70
N LEU A 488 -17.58 2.71 0.63
CA LEU A 488 -16.92 1.77 -0.28
C LEU A 488 -17.27 0.32 0.06
N THR A 489 -17.31 -0.52 -0.97
CA THR A 489 -17.49 -1.96 -0.83
C THR A 489 -16.16 -2.70 -1.02
N PRO A 490 -16.05 -3.98 -0.63
CA PRO A 490 -14.84 -4.77 -0.88
C PRO A 490 -14.41 -4.72 -2.34
N GLY A 491 -13.11 -4.52 -2.58
CA GLY A 491 -12.53 -4.36 -3.92
C GLY A 491 -12.64 -2.94 -4.49
N GLN A 492 -13.18 -1.99 -3.74
CA GLN A 492 -13.19 -0.57 -4.12
C GLN A 492 -12.14 0.20 -3.31
N ALA A 493 -11.51 1.17 -3.95
CA ALA A 493 -10.46 1.98 -3.34
C ALA A 493 -10.45 3.42 -3.86
N VAL A 494 -9.94 4.32 -3.04
CA VAL A 494 -9.44 5.64 -3.46
C VAL A 494 -7.95 5.50 -3.73
N VAL A 495 -7.48 5.98 -4.86
CA VAL A 495 -6.06 6.15 -5.16
C VAL A 495 -5.73 7.62 -5.17
N ALA A 496 -4.77 8.03 -4.36
CA ALA A 496 -4.35 9.43 -4.19
C ALA A 496 -2.83 9.55 -4.09
N GLY A 497 -2.32 10.76 -4.21
CA GLY A 497 -0.91 11.09 -4.03
C GLY A 497 -0.12 11.14 -5.33
N ASP A 498 1.21 10.96 -5.21
CA ASP A 498 2.19 11.22 -6.27
C ASP A 498 1.97 10.44 -7.57
N ALA A 499 1.30 9.29 -7.50
CA ALA A 499 1.01 8.46 -8.66
C ALA A 499 -0.15 8.98 -9.52
N MET A 500 -0.98 9.88 -8.99
CA MET A 500 -2.19 10.36 -9.66
C MET A 500 -2.24 11.89 -9.65
N ASN A 501 -2.70 12.49 -10.75
CA ASN A 501 -2.89 13.94 -10.85
C ASN A 501 -4.09 14.44 -10.03
N THR A 502 -5.01 13.57 -9.68
CA THR A 502 -6.17 13.82 -8.79
C THR A 502 -6.57 12.51 -8.13
N PRO A 503 -7.14 12.54 -6.92
CA PRO A 503 -7.69 11.33 -6.31
C PRO A 503 -8.78 10.70 -7.17
N VAL A 504 -8.77 9.38 -7.30
CA VAL A 504 -9.73 8.62 -8.10
C VAL A 504 -10.32 7.47 -7.32
N LEU A 505 -11.59 7.17 -7.59
CA LEU A 505 -12.31 5.99 -7.08
C LEU A 505 -12.16 4.84 -8.09
N VAL A 506 -11.70 3.69 -7.62
CA VAL A 506 -11.31 2.55 -8.46
C VAL A 506 -11.99 1.28 -8.01
N ASN A 507 -12.48 0.48 -8.95
CA ASN A 507 -12.71 -0.95 -8.74
C ASN A 507 -11.40 -1.68 -9.04
N VAL A 508 -10.85 -2.37 -8.06
CA VAL A 508 -9.62 -3.16 -8.22
C VAL A 508 -9.88 -4.35 -9.14
N ARG A 509 -8.99 -4.59 -10.10
CA ARG A 509 -9.11 -5.71 -11.04
C ARG A 509 -9.00 -7.06 -10.35
N GLU A 510 -9.44 -8.07 -11.03
CA GLU A 510 -9.21 -9.45 -10.61
C GLU A 510 -7.71 -9.77 -10.68
N ARG A 511 -7.20 -10.46 -9.65
CA ARG A 511 -5.83 -10.97 -9.63
C ARG A 511 -5.71 -12.21 -10.51
N HIS A 512 -4.50 -12.49 -10.99
CA HIS A 512 -4.22 -13.68 -11.80
C HIS A 512 -4.06 -14.93 -10.92
N THR A 513 -3.40 -14.78 -9.77
CA THR A 513 -3.20 -15.89 -8.81
C THR A 513 -4.44 -16.09 -7.92
N GLU A 514 -4.66 -17.29 -7.40
CA GLU A 514 -5.78 -17.56 -6.49
C GLU A 514 -5.66 -16.77 -5.17
N HIS A 515 -6.80 -16.49 -4.55
CA HIS A 515 -6.82 -15.84 -3.25
C HIS A 515 -6.53 -16.88 -2.15
N GLY A 516 -5.35 -16.78 -1.49
CA GLY A 516 -4.91 -17.76 -0.49
C GLY A 516 -5.59 -17.68 0.87
N ALA A 517 -6.31 -16.60 1.16
CA ALA A 517 -7.00 -16.37 2.44
C ALA A 517 -8.48 -16.75 2.34
N ASP A 518 -8.78 -18.04 2.17
CA ASP A 518 -10.15 -18.53 2.34
C ASP A 518 -10.54 -18.41 3.81
N SER A 519 -11.54 -17.60 4.08
CA SER A 519 -12.18 -17.63 5.40
C SER A 519 -12.83 -18.99 5.59
N PRO A 520 -12.54 -19.71 6.70
CA PRO A 520 -13.15 -21.01 6.93
C PRO A 520 -14.68 -20.91 6.87
N GLU A 521 -15.29 -21.75 6.03
CA GLU A 521 -16.75 -21.92 6.02
C GLU A 521 -17.17 -22.65 7.30
N ALA A 522 -17.24 -21.92 8.42
CA ALA A 522 -17.42 -22.46 9.75
C ALA A 522 -18.55 -23.49 9.83
N THR A 523 -19.69 -23.23 9.17
CA THR A 523 -20.83 -24.16 9.15
C THR A 523 -20.52 -25.45 8.40
N LYS A 524 -19.73 -25.40 7.35
CA LYS A 524 -19.33 -26.56 6.56
C LYS A 524 -18.27 -27.38 7.30
N GLU A 525 -17.31 -26.70 7.92
CA GLU A 525 -16.26 -27.34 8.72
C GLU A 525 -16.82 -28.02 9.98
N TRP A 526 -17.75 -27.34 10.68
CA TRP A 526 -18.43 -27.95 11.83
C TRP A 526 -19.22 -29.20 11.42
N LYS A 527 -19.94 -29.14 10.29
CA LYS A 527 -20.64 -30.30 9.76
C LYS A 527 -19.69 -31.45 9.42
N THR A 528 -18.59 -31.15 8.73
CA THR A 528 -17.58 -32.14 8.37
C THR A 528 -16.91 -32.74 9.61
N ALA A 529 -16.63 -31.93 10.64
CA ALA A 529 -16.09 -32.39 11.91
C ALA A 529 -17.09 -33.27 12.68
N HIS A 530 -18.36 -32.89 12.70
CA HIS A 530 -19.43 -33.68 13.30
C HIS A 530 -19.58 -35.04 12.61
N ASP A 531 -19.62 -35.07 11.28
CA ASP A 531 -19.71 -36.28 10.47
C ASP A 531 -18.49 -37.22 10.69
N ARG A 532 -17.29 -36.66 10.92
CA ARG A 532 -16.11 -37.46 11.29
C ARG A 532 -16.27 -38.11 12.67
N ILE A 533 -16.74 -37.35 13.67
CA ILE A 533 -16.94 -37.84 15.05
C ILE A 533 -18.01 -38.95 15.06
N GLU A 534 -19.10 -38.79 14.29
CA GLU A 534 -20.13 -39.85 14.20
C GLU A 534 -19.69 -41.11 13.46
N ASN A 535 -18.78 -40.95 12.47
CA ASN A 535 -18.27 -42.08 11.66
C ASN A 535 -16.98 -42.73 12.18
N GLU A 536 -16.34 -42.19 13.22
CA GLU A 536 -15.25 -42.88 13.90
C GLU A 536 -15.82 -44.12 14.63
N PRO A 537 -15.36 -45.34 14.29
CA PRO A 537 -15.80 -46.54 15.01
C PRO A 537 -15.41 -46.40 16.47
N ALA A 538 -16.39 -46.60 17.36
CA ALA A 538 -16.22 -46.61 18.80
C ALA A 538 -15.20 -47.69 19.18
N GLY A 539 -13.92 -47.36 19.30
CA GLY A 539 -12.86 -48.35 19.54
C GLY A 539 -11.47 -47.76 19.69
N VAL A 540 -11.28 -46.70 20.45
CA VAL A 540 -10.05 -46.51 21.23
C VAL A 540 -10.45 -45.83 22.55
N THR A 541 -10.89 -46.65 23.50
CA THR A 541 -10.89 -46.28 24.91
C THR A 541 -9.44 -46.08 25.33
N ASN A 542 -9.11 -44.86 25.73
CA ASN A 542 -7.87 -44.58 26.43
C ASN A 542 -7.80 -45.47 27.65
N ALA A 543 -6.91 -46.46 27.59
CA ALA A 543 -6.45 -47.21 28.74
C ALA A 543 -5.60 -46.25 29.60
N TYR A 544 -6.23 -45.54 30.47
CA TYR A 544 -5.65 -45.16 31.75
C TYR A 544 -6.23 -46.17 32.73
N ASP A 545 -5.50 -47.26 32.94
CA ASP A 545 -5.74 -48.18 34.00
C ASP A 545 -5.60 -47.47 35.34
N ASP A 546 -6.69 -47.50 36.04
CA ASP A 546 -6.88 -47.27 37.46
C ASP A 546 -6.16 -48.41 38.20
N ASP A 547 -4.98 -48.12 38.71
CA ASP A 547 -4.34 -48.95 39.78
C ASP A 547 -3.88 -47.96 40.87
N GLY A 548 -4.75 -47.71 41.78
CA GLY A 548 -4.46 -46.93 42.94
C GLY A 548 -5.28 -47.35 44.13
N ASP A 549 -4.79 -48.30 44.87
CA ASP A 549 -5.22 -48.64 46.25
C ASP A 549 -5.50 -47.40 47.08
N VAL A 550 -6.73 -47.26 47.50
CA VAL A 550 -7.14 -46.29 48.52
C VAL A 550 -7.02 -46.97 49.87
N ASP A 551 -5.98 -46.62 50.59
CA ASP A 551 -5.84 -46.97 52.01
C ASP A 551 -6.69 -45.96 52.84
N GLU A 552 -7.81 -46.46 53.36
CA GLU A 552 -8.65 -45.79 54.30
C GLU A 552 -7.99 -45.82 55.71
N THR A 553 -7.62 -44.68 56.25
CA THR A 553 -7.58 -44.53 57.71
C THR A 553 -8.05 -43.13 58.11
N PRO A 554 -9.00 -43.02 59.06
CA PRO A 554 -9.62 -41.78 59.48
C PRO A 554 -8.86 -41.13 60.62
N LEU A 555 -8.68 -39.78 60.53
CA LEU A 555 -8.79 -38.86 61.67
C LEU A 555 -8.82 -37.40 61.15
#